data_aa32a2a1a177294e2ab7882d47e8ba1a
#
_entry.id   aa32a2a1a177294e2ab7882d47e8ba1a
#
_cell.length_a   1.000
_cell.length_b   1.000
_cell.length_c   1.000
_cell.angle_alpha   90.00
_cell.angle_beta   90.00
_cell.angle_gamma   90.00
#
_symmetry.space_group_name_H-M   'P 1'
#
loop_
_entity.id
_entity.type
_entity.pdbx_description
1 polymer ?
#
loop_
_entity_poly.entity_id
_entity_poly.type
_entity_poly.pdbx_seq_one_letter_code
_entity_poly.pdbx_strand_id
1 'polypeptide(L)'
;MTVLATAFYQTNWFRAVVYIVIAIIVARAVDFVLARRDRAMGKLLGRSPDRADRTRYIMIRRLVFIAILFIGVGIALSTIPAVNTLARAMLASAAIIAGVIGIAARAPIANLVSGIMIAFSQPVRLNDYISVDGEYGTVEQISLIYTYIRSADGRRVVIPNEAFAMKAVHNYSMGSPGSMVSVDLALPLDADVERVAQAMLEVGESLAPAPEDKLDSVEVADISGGGVRIRLHAWASDPLRRRELASDLRIAVLDRLRGDGLLGEEKVDGGD
;
A
#
# COMPACT_ATOMS: atom_id res chain seq x y z
N MET A 1 18.31 66.59 -10.90
CA MET A 1 18.42 65.40 -10.05
C MET A 1 17.41 64.27 -10.45
N THR A 2 16.21 64.57 -10.86
CA THR A 2 15.18 63.59 -11.26
C THR A 2 15.53 62.77 -12.49
N VAL A 3 16.17 63.32 -13.53
CA VAL A 3 16.51 62.65 -14.78
C VAL A 3 17.63 61.61 -14.62
N LEU A 4 18.59 61.86 -13.73
CA LEU A 4 19.66 60.90 -13.40
C LEU A 4 19.13 59.72 -12.57
N ALA A 5 18.17 59.96 -11.71
CA ALA A 5 17.54 58.91 -10.92
C ALA A 5 16.71 57.97 -11.84
N THR A 6 15.93 58.51 -12.77
CA THR A 6 15.16 57.70 -13.72
C THR A 6 16.03 56.90 -14.68
N ALA A 7 17.16 57.44 -15.14
CA ALA A 7 18.12 56.70 -15.95
C ALA A 7 18.81 55.55 -15.17
N PHE A 8 19.03 55.71 -13.88
CA PHE A 8 19.61 54.66 -13.02
C PHE A 8 18.63 53.48 -12.83
N TYR A 9 17.34 53.77 -12.66
CA TYR A 9 16.32 52.72 -12.55
C TYR A 9 16.07 51.97 -13.84
N GLN A 10 16.41 52.54 -15.02
CA GLN A 10 16.30 51.88 -16.32
C GLN A 10 17.53 51.03 -16.67
N THR A 11 18.57 51.06 -15.89
CA THR A 11 19.79 50.30 -16.13
C THR A 11 19.52 48.81 -15.82
N ASN A 12 19.75 47.92 -16.75
CA ASN A 12 19.55 46.49 -16.61
C ASN A 12 20.26 45.88 -15.39
N TRP A 13 21.36 46.45 -14.99
CA TRP A 13 22.11 46.11 -13.76
C TRP A 13 21.34 46.36 -12.47
N PHE A 14 20.62 47.49 -12.42
CA PHE A 14 19.80 47.80 -11.24
C PHE A 14 18.66 46.75 -11.08
N ARG A 15 17.98 46.40 -12.19
CA ARG A 15 16.95 45.35 -12.20
C ARG A 15 17.53 44.00 -11.76
N ALA A 16 18.71 43.63 -12.26
CA ALA A 16 19.37 42.39 -11.84
C ALA A 16 19.64 42.35 -10.35
N VAL A 17 20.18 43.46 -9.78
CA VAL A 17 20.41 43.57 -8.32
C VAL A 17 19.09 43.43 -7.54
N VAL A 18 18.01 44.11 -8.00
CA VAL A 18 16.68 44.02 -7.37
C VAL A 18 16.19 42.57 -7.36
N TYR A 19 16.27 41.84 -8.48
CA TYR A 19 15.86 40.43 -8.54
C TYR A 19 16.71 39.52 -7.64
N ILE A 20 18.01 39.75 -7.53
CA ILE A 20 18.86 39.01 -6.59
C ILE A 20 18.44 39.27 -5.14
N VAL A 21 18.19 40.52 -4.77
CA VAL A 21 17.74 40.89 -3.42
C VAL A 21 16.39 40.25 -3.12
N ILE A 22 15.45 40.29 -4.08
CA ILE A 22 14.14 39.61 -3.92
C ILE A 22 14.34 38.11 -3.75
N ALA A 23 15.18 37.47 -4.56
CA ALA A 23 15.45 36.03 -4.45
C ALA A 23 16.02 35.66 -3.09
N ILE A 24 16.95 36.47 -2.55
CA ILE A 24 17.52 36.27 -1.20
C ILE A 24 16.44 36.44 -0.14
N ILE A 25 15.58 37.46 -0.23
CA ILE A 25 14.49 37.69 0.71
C ILE A 25 13.52 36.53 0.70
N VAL A 26 13.12 36.08 -0.51
CA VAL A 26 12.20 34.92 -0.66
C VAL A 26 12.85 33.66 -0.09
N ALA A 27 14.11 33.38 -0.44
CA ALA A 27 14.83 32.22 0.08
C ALA A 27 14.92 32.24 1.62
N ARG A 28 15.20 33.41 2.22
CA ARG A 28 15.24 33.60 3.67
C ARG A 28 13.87 33.49 4.34
N ALA A 29 12.84 34.04 3.69
CA ALA A 29 11.47 33.92 4.19
C ALA A 29 10.98 32.46 4.20
N VAL A 30 11.23 31.73 3.13
CA VAL A 30 10.88 30.29 3.05
C VAL A 30 11.70 29.50 4.08
N ASP A 31 13.00 29.76 4.20
CA ASP A 31 13.83 29.11 5.21
C ASP A 31 13.36 29.39 6.64
N PHE A 32 12.96 30.62 6.93
CA PHE A 32 12.39 31.02 8.23
C PHE A 32 11.06 30.33 8.54
N VAL A 33 10.14 30.29 7.56
CA VAL A 33 8.84 29.59 7.70
C VAL A 33 9.04 28.11 7.97
N LEU A 34 9.91 27.47 7.19
CA LEU A 34 10.27 26.08 7.40
C LEU A 34 10.87 25.86 8.80
N ALA A 35 11.84 26.69 9.22
CA ALA A 35 12.46 26.60 10.54
C ALA A 35 11.49 26.81 11.70
N ARG A 36 10.48 27.65 11.53
CA ARG A 36 9.47 27.91 12.56
C ARG A 36 8.50 26.72 12.73
N ARG A 37 8.13 26.08 11.63
CA ARG A 37 7.24 24.91 11.64
C ARG A 37 7.85 23.72 12.37
N ASP A 38 9.15 23.49 12.21
CA ASP A 38 9.89 22.43 12.91
C ASP A 38 9.85 22.63 14.43
N ARG A 39 10.09 23.86 14.90
CA ARG A 39 10.02 24.20 16.34
C ARG A 39 8.63 24.07 16.94
N ALA A 40 7.59 24.40 16.18
CA ALA A 40 6.19 24.30 16.61
C ALA A 40 5.75 22.83 16.73
N MET A 41 6.13 21.98 15.78
CA MET A 41 5.78 20.56 15.76
C MET A 41 6.46 19.76 16.87
N GLY A 42 7.73 20.07 17.16
CA GLY A 42 8.45 19.49 18.29
C GLY A 42 7.84 19.82 19.66
N LYS A 43 7.25 21.02 19.81
CA LYS A 43 6.55 21.44 21.05
C LYS A 43 5.17 20.79 21.20
N LEU A 44 4.44 20.56 20.10
CA LEU A 44 3.08 19.98 20.12
C LEU A 44 3.08 18.47 20.37
N LEU A 45 4.13 17.76 19.92
CA LEU A 45 4.20 16.30 20.01
C LEU A 45 4.94 15.80 21.26
N GLY A 46 5.49 16.68 22.11
CA GLY A 46 6.20 16.30 23.35
C GLY A 46 7.38 15.35 23.13
N ARG A 47 7.80 15.14 21.89
CA ARG A 47 8.86 14.24 21.49
C ARG A 47 10.03 15.06 20.95
N SER A 48 11.20 14.93 21.54
CA SER A 48 12.44 15.45 20.94
C SER A 48 12.62 14.74 19.58
N PRO A 49 12.73 15.49 18.45
CA PRO A 49 12.95 14.88 17.15
C PRO A 49 14.23 14.06 17.19
N ASP A 50 14.15 12.83 16.70
CA ASP A 50 15.28 11.93 16.60
C ASP A 50 16.40 12.60 15.77
N ARG A 51 17.67 12.30 16.08
CA ARG A 51 18.82 12.90 15.35
C ARG A 51 18.70 12.71 13.83
N ALA A 52 18.14 11.60 13.38
CA ALA A 52 17.90 11.29 11.98
C ALA A 52 16.90 12.27 11.32
N ASP A 53 15.80 12.59 11.98
CA ASP A 53 14.78 13.50 11.48
C ASP A 53 15.31 14.93 11.34
N ARG A 54 16.12 15.38 12.30
CA ARG A 54 16.74 16.70 12.28
C ARG A 54 17.70 16.89 11.12
N THR A 55 18.51 15.87 10.81
CA THR A 55 19.47 15.92 9.70
C THR A 55 18.73 15.98 8.36
N ARG A 56 17.72 15.17 8.18
CA ARG A 56 16.89 15.12 6.96
C ARG A 56 16.23 16.48 6.68
N TYR A 57 15.68 17.10 7.71
CA TYR A 57 15.03 18.40 7.60
C TYR A 57 16.01 19.55 7.24
N ILE A 58 17.20 19.56 7.83
CA ILE A 58 18.25 20.54 7.50
C ILE A 58 18.68 20.40 6.03
N MET A 59 18.80 19.15 5.53
CA MET A 59 19.16 18.91 4.13
C MET A 59 18.08 19.44 3.18
N ILE A 60 16.81 19.17 3.44
CA ILE A 60 15.70 19.66 2.61
C ILE A 60 15.69 21.19 2.57
N ARG A 61 15.82 21.86 3.72
CA ARG A 61 15.88 23.32 3.79
C ARG A 61 17.02 23.89 2.93
N ARG A 62 18.21 23.31 3.01
CA ARG A 62 19.36 23.76 2.20
C ARG A 62 19.11 23.57 0.72
N LEU A 63 18.54 22.44 0.31
CA LEU A 63 18.20 22.19 -1.10
C LEU A 63 17.18 23.20 -1.63
N VAL A 64 16.12 23.47 -0.86
CA VAL A 64 15.09 24.46 -1.23
C VAL A 64 15.70 25.86 -1.32
N PHE A 65 16.54 26.25 -0.35
CA PHE A 65 17.24 27.54 -0.36
C PHE A 65 18.12 27.71 -1.61
N ILE A 66 18.95 26.71 -1.91
CA ILE A 66 19.84 26.70 -3.09
C ILE A 66 19.03 26.77 -4.39
N ALA A 67 17.91 26.01 -4.50
CA ALA A 67 17.06 26.02 -5.66
C ALA A 67 16.43 27.40 -5.92
N ILE A 68 15.90 28.05 -4.89
CA ILE A 68 15.34 29.42 -4.99
C ILE A 68 16.41 30.42 -5.41
N LEU A 69 17.60 30.31 -4.81
CA LEU A 69 18.71 31.22 -5.14
C LEU A 69 19.16 31.02 -6.59
N PHE A 70 19.29 29.77 -7.05
CA PHE A 70 19.70 29.43 -8.40
C PHE A 70 18.72 29.98 -9.45
N ILE A 71 17.41 29.79 -9.23
CA ILE A 71 16.37 30.33 -10.10
C ILE A 71 16.39 31.86 -10.09
N GLY A 72 16.49 32.48 -8.91
CA GLY A 72 16.53 33.93 -8.77
C GLY A 72 17.73 34.58 -9.45
N VAL A 73 18.90 33.99 -9.35
CA VAL A 73 20.12 34.42 -10.07
C VAL A 73 19.94 34.26 -11.58
N GLY A 74 19.36 33.15 -12.05
CA GLY A 74 19.08 32.93 -13.46
C GLY A 74 18.15 34.03 -14.04
N ILE A 75 17.08 34.37 -13.31
CA ILE A 75 16.15 35.45 -13.67
C ILE A 75 16.88 36.79 -13.70
N ALA A 76 17.69 37.11 -12.67
CA ALA A 76 18.44 38.34 -12.59
C ALA A 76 19.41 38.49 -13.78
N LEU A 77 20.19 37.46 -14.10
CA LEU A 77 21.13 37.45 -15.21
C LEU A 77 20.42 37.58 -16.55
N SER A 78 19.20 37.08 -16.73
CA SER A 78 18.44 37.20 -17.96
C SER A 78 18.05 38.64 -18.29
N THR A 79 18.12 39.58 -17.33
CA THR A 79 17.82 41.00 -17.55
C THR A 79 19.01 41.77 -18.14
N ILE A 80 20.21 41.20 -18.10
CA ILE A 80 21.44 41.85 -18.61
C ILE A 80 21.69 41.39 -20.05
N PRO A 81 21.62 42.30 -21.06
CA PRO A 81 21.76 41.91 -22.48
C PRO A 81 23.05 41.15 -22.78
N ALA A 82 24.16 41.55 -22.19
CA ALA A 82 25.47 40.95 -22.44
C ALA A 82 25.57 39.47 -22.03
N VAL A 83 24.76 39.03 -21.03
CA VAL A 83 24.80 37.66 -20.50
C VAL A 83 23.48 36.91 -20.71
N ASN A 84 22.50 37.55 -21.34
CA ASN A 84 21.16 36.98 -21.53
C ASN A 84 21.20 35.62 -22.24
N THR A 85 22.02 35.47 -23.30
CA THR A 85 22.13 34.20 -24.02
C THR A 85 22.67 33.09 -23.09
N LEU A 86 23.67 33.38 -22.29
CA LEU A 86 24.19 32.42 -21.32
C LEU A 86 23.16 32.09 -20.23
N ALA A 87 22.45 33.10 -19.70
CA ALA A 87 21.42 32.90 -18.68
C ALA A 87 20.25 32.02 -19.23
N ARG A 88 19.83 32.24 -20.45
CA ARG A 88 18.81 31.40 -21.12
C ARG A 88 19.29 29.96 -21.30
N ALA A 89 20.55 29.78 -21.71
CA ALA A 89 21.14 28.46 -21.85
C ALA A 89 21.18 27.71 -20.48
N MET A 90 21.56 28.43 -19.41
CA MET A 90 21.54 27.87 -18.05
C MET A 90 20.12 27.49 -17.59
N LEU A 91 19.12 28.35 -17.84
CA LEU A 91 17.73 28.06 -17.50
C LEU A 91 17.17 26.89 -18.32
N ALA A 92 17.51 26.80 -19.60
CA ALA A 92 17.14 25.67 -20.45
C ALA A 92 17.76 24.36 -19.93
N SER A 93 19.03 24.38 -19.56
CA SER A 93 19.70 23.21 -18.95
C SER A 93 19.05 22.81 -17.62
N ALA A 94 18.71 23.80 -16.78
CA ALA A 94 17.99 23.56 -15.55
C ALA A 94 16.61 22.93 -15.77
N ALA A 95 15.90 23.36 -16.83
CA ALA A 95 14.60 22.76 -17.20
C ALA A 95 14.74 21.29 -17.62
N ILE A 96 15.78 20.95 -18.38
CA ILE A 96 16.08 19.56 -18.75
C ILE A 96 16.36 18.72 -17.49
N ILE A 97 17.22 19.23 -16.61
CA ILE A 97 17.55 18.55 -15.34
C ILE A 97 16.29 18.38 -14.49
N ALA A 98 15.45 19.40 -14.39
CA ALA A 98 14.18 19.33 -13.66
C ALA A 98 13.24 18.27 -14.26
N GLY A 99 13.19 18.14 -15.58
CA GLY A 99 12.45 17.10 -16.27
C GLY A 99 12.94 15.70 -15.91
N VAL A 100 14.25 15.47 -15.92
CA VAL A 100 14.86 14.19 -15.52
C VAL A 100 14.56 13.86 -14.05
N ILE A 101 14.69 14.86 -13.16
CA ILE A 101 14.34 14.70 -11.74
C ILE A 101 12.84 14.40 -11.60
N GLY A 102 11.98 15.07 -12.36
CA GLY A 102 10.53 14.82 -12.35
C GLY A 102 10.18 13.39 -12.74
N ILE A 103 10.82 12.84 -13.76
CA ILE A 103 10.64 11.43 -14.15
C ILE A 103 11.16 10.49 -13.06
N ALA A 104 12.32 10.77 -12.48
CA ALA A 104 12.88 9.98 -11.38
C ALA A 104 12.00 10.04 -10.11
N ALA A 105 11.30 11.15 -9.88
CA ALA A 105 10.40 11.35 -8.74
C ALA A 105 9.00 10.75 -8.95
N ARG A 106 8.71 10.12 -10.10
CA ARG A 106 7.38 9.58 -10.43
C ARG A 106 6.88 8.59 -9.36
N ALA A 107 7.70 7.61 -8.98
CA ALA A 107 7.29 6.59 -8.02
C ALA A 107 7.02 7.14 -6.61
N PRO A 108 7.87 8.00 -6.00
CA PRO A 108 7.53 8.66 -4.74
C PRO A 108 6.24 9.49 -4.80
N ILE A 109 6.01 10.22 -5.91
CA ILE A 109 4.80 11.02 -6.08
C ILE A 109 3.58 10.13 -6.23
N ALA A 110 3.66 9.05 -7.02
CA ALA A 110 2.56 8.09 -7.18
C ALA A 110 2.19 7.45 -5.83
N ASN A 111 3.17 7.06 -5.03
CA ASN A 111 2.94 6.53 -3.68
C ASN A 111 2.26 7.54 -2.75
N LEU A 112 2.69 8.80 -2.79
CA LEU A 112 2.08 9.88 -2.01
C LEU A 112 0.61 10.10 -2.40
N VAL A 113 0.33 10.21 -3.69
CA VAL A 113 -1.04 10.38 -4.21
C VAL A 113 -1.91 9.18 -3.84
N SER A 114 -1.40 7.96 -4.03
CA SER A 114 -2.11 6.73 -3.65
C SER A 114 -2.38 6.66 -2.15
N GLY A 115 -1.42 7.07 -1.30
CA GLY A 115 -1.63 7.13 0.15
C GLY A 115 -2.74 8.11 0.55
N ILE A 116 -2.81 9.27 -0.10
CA ILE A 116 -3.91 10.22 0.08
C ILE A 116 -5.24 9.59 -0.38
N MET A 117 -5.27 8.93 -1.54
CA MET A 117 -6.47 8.26 -2.07
C MET A 117 -6.95 7.15 -1.15
N ILE A 118 -6.06 6.33 -0.58
CA ILE A 118 -6.41 5.30 0.41
C ILE A 118 -7.07 5.93 1.63
N ALA A 119 -6.54 7.05 2.12
CA ALA A 119 -7.10 7.74 3.27
C ALA A 119 -8.51 8.30 3.01
N PHE A 120 -8.80 8.75 1.78
CA PHE A 120 -10.12 9.30 1.41
C PHE A 120 -11.13 8.21 1.03
N SER A 121 -10.76 7.30 0.15
CA SER A 121 -11.67 6.25 -0.37
C SER A 121 -11.78 5.04 0.55
N GLN A 122 -10.83 4.86 1.46
CA GLN A 122 -10.78 3.80 2.47
C GLN A 122 -11.08 2.39 1.91
N PRO A 123 -10.45 1.96 0.83
CA PRO A 123 -10.61 0.59 0.31
C PRO A 123 -10.04 -0.44 1.29
N VAL A 124 -9.15 0.01 2.18
CA VAL A 124 -8.61 -0.74 3.31
C VAL A 124 -8.54 0.17 4.53
N ARG A 125 -8.77 -0.39 5.71
CA ARG A 125 -8.74 0.32 6.99
C ARG A 125 -7.75 -0.33 7.95
N LEU A 126 -7.45 0.35 9.05
CA LEU A 126 -6.66 -0.26 10.13
C LEU A 126 -7.39 -1.48 10.68
N ASN A 127 -6.64 -2.53 10.95
CA ASN A 127 -7.08 -3.84 11.41
C ASN A 127 -7.84 -4.68 10.35
N ASP A 128 -7.99 -4.23 9.11
CA ASP A 128 -8.49 -5.08 8.05
C ASP A 128 -7.51 -6.20 7.73
N TYR A 129 -8.02 -7.42 7.53
CA TYR A 129 -7.26 -8.53 6.98
C TYR A 129 -7.35 -8.52 5.46
N ILE A 130 -6.21 -8.36 4.82
CA ILE A 130 -6.13 -8.15 3.37
C ILE A 130 -5.12 -9.08 2.69
N SER A 131 -5.27 -9.22 1.38
CA SER A 131 -4.21 -9.76 0.52
C SER A 131 -3.91 -8.79 -0.61
N VAL A 132 -2.62 -8.52 -0.82
CA VAL A 132 -2.09 -7.71 -1.92
C VAL A 132 -0.88 -8.45 -2.49
N ASP A 133 -0.91 -8.75 -3.80
CA ASP A 133 0.21 -9.40 -4.51
C ASP A 133 0.66 -10.74 -3.89
N GLY A 134 -0.30 -11.50 -3.32
CA GLY A 134 -0.02 -12.77 -2.65
C GLY A 134 0.45 -12.67 -1.20
N GLU A 135 0.74 -11.46 -0.70
CA GLU A 135 1.03 -11.21 0.70
C GLU A 135 -0.27 -11.03 1.50
N TYR A 136 -0.39 -11.78 2.59
CA TYR A 136 -1.56 -11.78 3.47
C TYR A 136 -1.20 -11.16 4.82
N GLY A 137 -2.11 -10.34 5.37
CA GLY A 137 -1.89 -9.83 6.71
C GLY A 137 -2.92 -8.80 7.16
N THR A 138 -2.83 -8.42 8.43
CA THR A 138 -3.65 -7.37 9.04
C THR A 138 -2.97 -6.02 8.88
N VAL A 139 -3.73 -5.01 8.44
CA VAL A 139 -3.24 -3.64 8.27
C VAL A 139 -2.92 -3.03 9.64
N GLU A 140 -1.64 -2.76 9.91
CA GLU A 140 -1.18 -2.13 11.15
C GLU A 140 -1.12 -0.61 11.07
N GLN A 141 -0.68 -0.11 9.92
CA GLN A 141 -0.44 1.31 9.75
C GLN A 141 -0.54 1.70 8.27
N ILE A 142 -1.20 2.81 8.01
CA ILE A 142 -1.23 3.46 6.70
C ILE A 142 -0.47 4.78 6.83
N SER A 143 0.62 4.94 6.09
CA SER A 143 1.38 6.20 6.02
C SER A 143 1.24 6.83 4.63
N LEU A 144 1.85 7.99 4.40
CA LEU A 144 1.74 8.70 3.13
C LEU A 144 2.32 7.94 1.93
N ILE A 145 3.33 7.08 2.15
CA ILE A 145 4.05 6.40 1.07
C ILE A 145 3.90 4.88 1.15
N TYR A 146 3.75 4.33 2.37
CA TYR A 146 3.73 2.90 2.62
C TYR A 146 2.55 2.51 3.50
N THR A 147 1.98 1.34 3.23
CA THR A 147 1.07 0.64 4.13
C THR A 147 1.81 -0.56 4.74
N TYR A 148 1.65 -0.75 6.04
CA TYR A 148 2.29 -1.83 6.79
C TYR A 148 1.25 -2.87 7.14
N ILE A 149 1.51 -4.12 6.80
CA ILE A 149 0.67 -5.25 7.20
C ILE A 149 1.48 -6.21 8.05
N ARG A 150 0.81 -6.86 9.01
CA ARG A 150 1.39 -7.94 9.81
C ARG A 150 0.86 -9.26 9.32
N SER A 151 1.75 -10.10 8.82
CA SER A 151 1.44 -11.47 8.41
C SER A 151 1.20 -12.37 9.63
N ALA A 152 0.50 -13.50 9.43
CA ALA A 152 0.18 -14.47 10.46
C ALA A 152 1.43 -15.11 11.14
N ASP A 153 2.56 -15.15 10.41
CA ASP A 153 3.85 -15.60 10.94
C ASP A 153 4.63 -14.52 11.73
N GLY A 154 3.99 -13.34 11.96
CA GLY A 154 4.56 -12.24 12.70
C GLY A 154 5.44 -11.30 11.90
N ARG A 155 5.70 -11.58 10.62
CA ARG A 155 6.47 -10.66 9.74
C ARG A 155 5.70 -9.37 9.50
N ARG A 156 6.42 -8.26 9.45
CA ARG A 156 5.89 -6.97 9.03
C ARG A 156 6.26 -6.73 7.57
N VAL A 157 5.24 -6.73 6.71
CA VAL A 157 5.40 -6.49 5.28
C VAL A 157 5.14 -5.02 4.99
N VAL A 158 6.02 -4.38 4.22
CA VAL A 158 5.94 -2.97 3.84
C VAL A 158 5.54 -2.90 2.38
N ILE A 159 4.34 -2.42 2.11
CA ILE A 159 3.76 -2.35 0.77
C ILE A 159 3.73 -0.88 0.33
N PRO A 160 4.34 -0.51 -0.81
CA PRO A 160 4.19 0.82 -1.39
C PRO A 160 2.71 1.11 -1.70
N ASN A 161 2.23 2.31 -1.35
CA ASN A 161 0.81 2.66 -1.55
C ASN A 161 0.37 2.61 -3.03
N GLU A 162 1.29 2.85 -3.98
CA GLU A 162 1.03 2.72 -5.41
C GLU A 162 0.58 1.29 -5.79
N ALA A 163 1.01 0.25 -5.04
CA ALA A 163 0.58 -1.11 -5.28
C ALA A 163 -0.93 -1.30 -5.08
N PHE A 164 -1.53 -0.58 -4.12
CA PHE A 164 -2.98 -0.60 -3.90
C PHE A 164 -3.78 0.05 -5.04
N ALA A 165 -3.18 0.95 -5.80
CA ALA A 165 -3.81 1.58 -6.96
C ALA A 165 -3.65 0.73 -8.24
N MET A 166 -2.62 -0.12 -8.32
CA MET A 166 -2.26 -0.86 -9.53
C MET A 166 -2.61 -2.35 -9.48
N LYS A 167 -2.81 -2.91 -8.29
CA LYS A 167 -3.02 -4.35 -8.08
C LYS A 167 -4.40 -4.61 -7.46
N ALA A 168 -4.92 -5.82 -7.67
CA ALA A 168 -6.11 -6.26 -6.97
C ALA A 168 -5.82 -6.39 -5.46
N VAL A 169 -6.67 -5.77 -4.67
CA VAL A 169 -6.65 -5.87 -3.21
C VAL A 169 -7.86 -6.67 -2.79
N HIS A 170 -7.63 -7.79 -2.13
CA HIS A 170 -8.70 -8.59 -1.54
C HIS A 170 -8.84 -8.20 -0.07
N ASN A 171 -9.96 -7.56 0.29
CA ASN A 171 -10.27 -7.21 1.67
C ASN A 171 -11.26 -8.22 2.23
N TYR A 172 -10.83 -8.97 3.24
CA TYR A 172 -11.63 -10.03 3.88
C TYR A 172 -12.42 -9.53 5.10
N SER A 173 -12.23 -8.28 5.50
CA SER A 173 -12.88 -7.66 6.65
C SER A 173 -13.97 -6.68 6.27
N MET A 174 -14.00 -6.21 5.01
CA MET A 174 -14.97 -5.24 4.52
C MET A 174 -16.21 -5.95 3.97
N GLY A 175 -17.38 -5.49 4.36
CA GLY A 175 -18.66 -6.12 3.99
C GLY A 175 -19.14 -7.12 5.03
N SER A 176 -19.71 -8.24 4.61
CA SER A 176 -20.05 -9.34 5.54
C SER A 176 -18.75 -9.93 6.11
N PRO A 177 -18.51 -9.85 7.41
CA PRO A 177 -17.31 -10.41 8.01
C PRO A 177 -17.32 -11.92 7.79
N GLY A 178 -16.27 -12.42 7.16
CA GLY A 178 -16.11 -13.86 6.94
C GLY A 178 -15.36 -14.18 5.65
N SER A 179 -14.80 -15.35 5.62
CA SER A 179 -14.08 -15.89 4.47
C SER A 179 -14.52 -17.31 4.19
N MET A 180 -14.80 -17.63 2.94
CA MET A 180 -15.11 -18.98 2.53
C MET A 180 -13.89 -19.90 2.70
N VAL A 181 -14.11 -21.03 3.29
CA VAL A 181 -13.17 -22.14 3.46
C VAL A 181 -13.65 -23.30 2.60
N SER A 182 -12.74 -23.90 1.85
CA SER A 182 -13.06 -25.08 1.03
C SER A 182 -12.26 -26.29 1.54
N VAL A 183 -12.96 -27.40 1.67
CA VAL A 183 -12.35 -28.70 2.02
C VAL A 183 -12.67 -29.68 0.90
N ASP A 184 -11.63 -30.17 0.24
CA ASP A 184 -11.74 -31.17 -0.83
C ASP A 184 -11.57 -32.57 -0.27
N LEU A 185 -12.42 -33.49 -0.75
CA LEU A 185 -12.33 -34.92 -0.48
C LEU A 185 -12.36 -35.69 -1.81
N ALA A 186 -11.44 -36.62 -1.98
CA ALA A 186 -11.44 -37.53 -3.14
C ALA A 186 -12.10 -38.86 -2.73
N LEU A 187 -13.02 -39.32 -3.56
CA LEU A 187 -13.77 -40.56 -3.36
C LEU A 187 -13.57 -41.50 -4.57
N PRO A 188 -13.60 -42.82 -4.39
CA PRO A 188 -13.69 -43.75 -5.51
C PRO A 188 -15.04 -43.60 -6.23
N LEU A 189 -15.12 -44.07 -7.49
CA LEU A 189 -16.34 -43.93 -8.32
C LEU A 189 -17.56 -44.70 -7.79
N ASP A 190 -17.34 -45.70 -6.99
CA ASP A 190 -18.35 -46.54 -6.39
C ASP A 190 -18.86 -46.06 -5.02
N ALA A 191 -18.30 -44.91 -4.56
CA ALA A 191 -18.71 -44.31 -3.30
C ALA A 191 -20.15 -43.72 -3.38
N ASP A 192 -20.84 -43.76 -2.25
CA ASP A 192 -22.13 -43.09 -2.10
C ASP A 192 -21.92 -41.58 -1.90
N VAL A 193 -21.78 -40.87 -3.02
CA VAL A 193 -21.49 -39.43 -3.05
C VAL A 193 -22.52 -38.60 -2.29
N GLU A 194 -23.80 -38.99 -2.38
CA GLU A 194 -24.91 -38.27 -1.74
C GLU A 194 -24.83 -38.34 -0.22
N ARG A 195 -24.58 -39.51 0.35
CA ARG A 195 -24.41 -39.69 1.78
C ARG A 195 -23.15 -39.01 2.33
N VAL A 196 -22.07 -39.09 1.57
CA VAL A 196 -20.83 -38.38 1.95
C VAL A 196 -21.03 -36.87 1.92
N ALA A 197 -21.69 -36.35 0.88
CA ALA A 197 -21.96 -34.90 0.75
C ALA A 197 -22.89 -34.43 1.89
N GLN A 198 -23.88 -35.19 2.29
CA GLN A 198 -24.74 -34.86 3.42
C GLN A 198 -23.98 -34.85 4.74
N ALA A 199 -23.13 -35.85 4.99
CA ALA A 199 -22.29 -35.90 6.20
C ALA A 199 -21.31 -34.72 6.26
N MET A 200 -20.72 -34.32 5.12
CA MET A 200 -19.84 -33.16 5.05
C MET A 200 -20.61 -31.85 5.32
N LEU A 201 -21.83 -31.71 4.82
CA LEU A 201 -22.66 -30.53 5.04
C LEU A 201 -23.02 -30.40 6.53
N GLU A 202 -23.47 -31.49 7.18
CA GLU A 202 -23.76 -31.49 8.63
C GLU A 202 -22.57 -31.09 9.47
N VAL A 203 -21.37 -31.54 9.10
CA VAL A 203 -20.12 -31.11 9.77
C VAL A 203 -19.85 -29.61 9.53
N GLY A 204 -20.04 -29.12 8.31
CA GLY A 204 -19.91 -27.71 7.99
C GLY A 204 -20.81 -26.84 8.86
N GLU A 205 -22.10 -27.13 8.88
CA GLU A 205 -23.12 -26.41 9.66
C GLU A 205 -22.86 -26.46 11.17
N SER A 206 -22.30 -27.55 11.68
CA SER A 206 -22.03 -27.69 13.11
C SER A 206 -20.80 -26.90 13.57
N LEU A 207 -19.73 -26.84 12.79
CA LEU A 207 -18.45 -26.22 13.15
C LEU A 207 -18.33 -24.78 12.69
N ALA A 208 -18.98 -24.44 11.59
CA ALA A 208 -18.87 -23.15 10.95
C ALA A 208 -20.24 -22.69 10.42
N PRO A 209 -21.22 -22.42 11.30
CA PRO A 209 -22.55 -22.00 10.86
C PRO A 209 -22.43 -20.75 9.98
N ALA A 210 -22.96 -20.85 8.77
CA ALA A 210 -22.96 -19.77 7.80
C ALA A 210 -23.79 -18.57 8.33
N PRO A 211 -23.41 -17.30 8.01
CA PRO A 211 -24.27 -16.15 8.22
C PRO A 211 -25.63 -16.30 7.50
N GLU A 212 -26.66 -15.58 7.97
CA GLU A 212 -28.03 -15.67 7.44
C GLU A 212 -28.15 -15.47 5.91
N ASP A 213 -27.22 -14.70 5.33
CA ASP A 213 -27.17 -14.39 3.89
C ASP A 213 -26.34 -15.39 3.06
N LYS A 214 -25.80 -16.45 3.71
CA LYS A 214 -24.90 -17.43 3.09
C LYS A 214 -25.27 -18.84 3.52
N LEU A 215 -24.96 -19.79 2.64
CA LEU A 215 -25.24 -21.20 2.88
C LEU A 215 -23.93 -21.98 2.75
N ASP A 216 -23.71 -22.90 3.68
CA ASP A 216 -22.75 -23.96 3.44
C ASP A 216 -23.24 -24.85 2.32
N SER A 217 -22.37 -25.33 1.50
CA SER A 217 -22.72 -26.14 0.36
C SER A 217 -21.66 -27.20 0.06
N VAL A 218 -22.11 -28.30 -0.50
CA VAL A 218 -21.23 -29.33 -1.03
C VAL A 218 -21.49 -29.46 -2.52
N GLU A 219 -20.41 -29.48 -3.29
CA GLU A 219 -20.47 -29.65 -4.74
C GLU A 219 -19.54 -30.77 -5.21
N VAL A 220 -19.88 -31.36 -6.37
CA VAL A 220 -18.95 -32.24 -7.08
C VAL A 220 -17.98 -31.31 -7.87
N ALA A 221 -16.75 -31.20 -7.40
CA ALA A 221 -15.77 -30.31 -7.99
C ALA A 221 -15.11 -30.90 -9.24
N ASP A 222 -14.97 -32.21 -9.33
CA ASP A 222 -14.33 -32.88 -10.46
C ASP A 222 -14.68 -34.38 -10.49
N ILE A 223 -14.71 -34.96 -11.69
CA ILE A 223 -14.80 -36.40 -11.92
C ILE A 223 -13.67 -36.75 -12.90
N SER A 224 -12.62 -37.32 -12.42
CA SER A 224 -11.43 -37.67 -13.22
C SER A 224 -10.58 -38.73 -12.55
N GLY A 225 -9.72 -39.39 -13.33
CA GLY A 225 -8.70 -40.30 -12.80
C GLY A 225 -9.23 -41.52 -12.03
N GLY A 226 -10.49 -41.93 -12.28
CA GLY A 226 -11.12 -43.06 -11.57
C GLY A 226 -11.70 -42.69 -10.23
N GLY A 227 -11.93 -41.40 -9.93
CA GLY A 227 -12.53 -40.92 -8.69
C GLY A 227 -13.41 -39.69 -8.87
N VAL A 228 -14.13 -39.38 -7.81
CA VAL A 228 -14.98 -38.18 -7.68
C VAL A 228 -14.36 -37.28 -6.61
N ARG A 229 -14.19 -35.99 -6.93
CA ARG A 229 -13.76 -34.98 -5.95
C ARG A 229 -14.97 -34.15 -5.54
N ILE A 230 -15.28 -34.19 -4.27
CA ILE A 230 -16.33 -33.34 -3.68
C ILE A 230 -15.68 -32.24 -2.85
N ARG A 231 -16.34 -31.10 -2.78
CA ARG A 231 -15.86 -29.90 -2.08
C ARG A 231 -16.93 -29.37 -1.16
N LEU A 232 -16.61 -29.26 0.11
CA LEU A 232 -17.40 -28.54 1.09
C LEU A 232 -16.97 -27.06 1.09
N HIS A 233 -17.93 -26.16 0.99
CA HIS A 233 -17.78 -24.74 1.23
C HIS A 233 -18.39 -24.39 2.58
N ALA A 234 -17.59 -23.84 3.49
CA ALA A 234 -18.03 -23.40 4.81
C ALA A 234 -17.53 -21.97 5.10
N TRP A 235 -18.14 -21.26 6.05
CA TRP A 235 -17.80 -19.88 6.35
C TRP A 235 -16.99 -19.76 7.62
N ALA A 236 -15.79 -19.20 7.54
CA ALA A 236 -15.07 -18.70 8.69
C ALA A 236 -15.55 -17.28 9.02
N SER A 237 -16.20 -17.09 10.15
CA SER A 237 -16.63 -15.75 10.61
C SER A 237 -15.43 -14.83 10.90
N ASP A 238 -14.28 -15.39 11.27
CA ASP A 238 -13.01 -14.68 11.43
C ASP A 238 -12.02 -15.13 10.33
N PRO A 239 -11.63 -14.22 9.41
CA PRO A 239 -10.66 -14.53 8.38
C PRO A 239 -9.30 -15.02 8.90
N LEU A 240 -8.90 -14.62 10.11
CA LEU A 240 -7.65 -15.05 10.73
C LEU A 240 -7.67 -16.53 11.12
N ARG A 241 -8.85 -17.07 11.47
CA ARG A 241 -9.04 -18.48 11.84
C ARG A 241 -9.31 -19.40 10.65
N ARG A 242 -9.28 -18.88 9.44
CA ARG A 242 -9.57 -19.64 8.20
C ARG A 242 -8.76 -20.94 8.10
N ARG A 243 -7.45 -20.88 8.40
CA ARG A 243 -6.57 -22.06 8.33
C ARG A 243 -6.87 -23.07 9.40
N GLU A 244 -7.13 -22.62 10.60
CA GLU A 244 -7.51 -23.45 11.75
C GLU A 244 -8.83 -24.17 11.45
N LEU A 245 -9.85 -23.42 11.05
CA LEU A 245 -11.15 -23.98 10.66
C LEU A 245 -11.03 -24.99 9.51
N ALA A 246 -10.19 -24.72 8.51
CA ALA A 246 -9.97 -25.68 7.41
C ALA A 246 -9.36 -27.00 7.90
N SER A 247 -8.50 -26.95 8.91
CA SER A 247 -7.93 -28.14 9.55
C SER A 247 -8.97 -28.89 10.37
N ASP A 248 -9.73 -28.18 11.20
CA ASP A 248 -10.75 -28.74 12.08
C ASP A 248 -11.87 -29.41 11.26
N LEU A 249 -12.30 -28.75 10.18
CA LEU A 249 -13.28 -29.33 9.25
C LEU A 249 -12.78 -30.62 8.59
N ARG A 250 -11.50 -30.69 8.17
CA ARG A 250 -10.94 -31.93 7.59
C ARG A 250 -10.93 -33.06 8.58
N ILE A 251 -10.54 -32.78 9.83
CA ILE A 251 -10.52 -33.78 10.89
C ILE A 251 -11.92 -34.24 11.19
N ALA A 252 -12.87 -33.32 11.40
CA ALA A 252 -14.25 -33.66 11.73
C ALA A 252 -14.96 -34.42 10.60
N VAL A 253 -14.73 -34.03 9.33
CA VAL A 253 -15.24 -34.78 8.17
C VAL A 253 -14.69 -36.21 8.16
N LEU A 254 -13.36 -36.35 8.37
CA LEU A 254 -12.75 -37.67 8.40
C LEU A 254 -13.32 -38.56 9.52
N ASP A 255 -13.48 -38.00 10.71
CA ASP A 255 -14.02 -38.73 11.87
C ASP A 255 -15.51 -39.12 11.67
N ARG A 256 -16.30 -38.20 11.09
CA ARG A 256 -17.70 -38.46 10.76
C ARG A 256 -17.84 -39.60 9.75
N LEU A 257 -17.07 -39.52 8.65
CA LEU A 257 -17.13 -40.53 7.58
C LEU A 257 -16.65 -41.91 8.06
N ARG A 258 -15.67 -41.97 8.97
CA ARG A 258 -15.25 -43.23 9.63
C ARG A 258 -16.37 -43.79 10.50
N GLY A 259 -17.00 -42.94 11.31
CA GLY A 259 -18.10 -43.33 12.19
C GLY A 259 -19.33 -43.90 11.41
N ASP A 260 -19.58 -43.34 10.24
CA ASP A 260 -20.70 -43.76 9.37
C ASP A 260 -20.33 -44.92 8.43
N GLY A 261 -19.08 -45.42 8.44
CA GLY A 261 -18.60 -46.50 7.59
C GLY A 261 -18.57 -46.14 6.09
N LEU A 262 -18.46 -44.83 5.78
CA LEU A 262 -18.48 -44.29 4.40
C LEU A 262 -17.09 -44.21 3.77
N LEU A 263 -16.01 -44.39 4.52
CA LEU A 263 -14.66 -44.57 4.00
C LEU A 263 -14.49 -46.09 3.76
N GLY A 264 -14.25 -46.47 2.49
CA GLY A 264 -13.89 -47.84 2.17
C GLY A 264 -12.71 -48.30 3.01
N GLU A 265 -12.74 -49.54 3.52
CA GLU A 265 -11.56 -50.15 4.15
C GLU A 265 -10.43 -50.16 3.12
N GLU A 266 -9.33 -49.48 3.46
CA GLU A 266 -8.08 -49.56 2.70
C GLU A 266 -7.66 -51.03 2.71
N LYS A 267 -7.87 -51.73 1.59
CA LYS A 267 -7.22 -53.02 1.39
C LYS A 267 -5.71 -52.77 1.37
N VAL A 268 -5.11 -52.92 2.53
CA VAL A 268 -3.66 -53.13 2.61
C VAL A 268 -3.40 -54.42 1.85
N ASP A 269 -3.08 -54.32 0.56
CA ASP A 269 -2.50 -55.41 -0.21
C ASP A 269 -1.17 -55.76 0.48
N GLY A 270 -1.24 -56.75 1.34
CA GLY A 270 -0.06 -57.42 1.87
C GLY A 270 0.60 -58.11 0.72
N GLY A 271 1.57 -57.44 0.12
CA GLY A 271 2.50 -58.08 -0.82
C GLY A 271 3.33 -59.12 -0.06
N ASP A 272 3.06 -60.35 -0.36
CA ASP A 272 3.98 -61.49 -0.14
C ASP A 272 5.18 -61.43 -1.09
#